data_907a88b676add891a6e67f3b02823095
#
_entry.id   907a88b676add891a6e67f3b02823095
#
_cell.length_a   1.000
_cell.length_b   1.000
_cell.length_c   1.000
_cell.angle_alpha   90.00
_cell.angle_beta   90.00
_cell.angle_gamma   90.00
#
_symmetry.space_group_name_H-M   'P 1'
#
loop_
_entity.id
_entity.type
_entity.pdbx_description
1 polymer ?
#
loop_
_entity_poly.entity_id
_entity_poly.type
_entity_poly.pdbx_seq_one_letter_code
_entity_poly.pdbx_strand_id
1 'polypeptide(L)'
;NAFLGMGDDCRLLLQTFDEYLAGFLKRVGKDRAYSSYDNYRKRRNRLASFLEYEYRVKDIAFKELKRDFIEKFVVYLSSVQGMRSGTIHSTIKKLKLMTYTAYKNGWIPADPFAGFYVRPEYSERRYLSASELQAVMDAELPNYRTGINRDAFVFCAFTGLSHADVVKLTHADIYTDDNGERWIIDRRQKTGTQFRVKLLPVAEMLYERYKDTYRTGEKVFPLKGTYKTLNMSLRHVARHAGLSFNPTIHCARH
;
A
#
# COMPACT_ATOMS: atom_id res chain seq x y z
N ASN A 1 13.05 -43.14 31.89
CA ASN A 1 12.42 -41.85 32.01
C ASN A 1 11.36 -41.73 30.94
N ALA A 2 10.15 -42.07 31.36
CA ALA A 2 8.96 -41.88 30.56
C ALA A 2 8.73 -40.37 30.38
N PHE A 3 9.22 -39.80 29.34
CA PHE A 3 8.75 -38.54 28.85
C PHE A 3 7.44 -38.77 28.15
N LEU A 4 6.49 -38.99 28.97
CA LEU A 4 5.10 -39.14 28.66
C LEU A 4 4.53 -37.80 28.26
N GLY A 5 4.12 -37.66 27.05
CA GLY A 5 3.06 -36.75 26.65
C GLY A 5 3.39 -35.25 26.59
N MET A 6 4.66 -34.86 26.50
CA MET A 6 5.07 -33.49 26.15
C MET A 6 5.66 -33.45 24.75
N GLY A 7 5.20 -34.33 23.88
CA GLY A 7 5.48 -34.29 22.48
C GLY A 7 4.66 -33.16 21.82
N ASP A 8 5.34 -32.36 21.06
CA ASP A 8 4.88 -31.64 19.88
C ASP A 8 3.74 -30.63 19.92
N ASP A 9 3.01 -30.43 20.99
CA ASP A 9 1.83 -29.56 21.01
C ASP A 9 2.09 -28.12 21.46
N CYS A 10 3.33 -27.73 21.69
CA CYS A 10 3.64 -26.36 22.11
C CYS A 10 3.93 -25.45 20.88
N ARG A 11 2.90 -25.22 20.08
CA ARG A 11 3.01 -24.30 18.93
C ARG A 11 3.40 -22.91 19.39
N LEU A 12 4.47 -22.37 18.75
CA LEU A 12 5.02 -21.06 19.06
C LEU A 12 4.48 -20.01 18.08
N LEU A 13 4.31 -18.80 18.56
CA LEU A 13 3.67 -17.70 17.82
C LEU A 13 4.52 -17.25 16.63
N LEU A 14 5.80 -16.94 16.82
CA LEU A 14 6.66 -16.46 15.72
C LEU A 14 7.00 -17.58 14.75
N GLN A 15 7.22 -18.80 15.24
CA GLN A 15 7.42 -19.96 14.37
C GLN A 15 6.23 -20.16 13.43
N THR A 16 5.00 -20.12 13.95
CA THR A 16 3.78 -20.21 13.13
C THR A 16 3.67 -19.05 12.15
N PHE A 17 4.06 -17.85 12.56
CA PHE A 17 4.08 -16.71 11.68
C PHE A 17 5.10 -16.90 10.55
N ASP A 18 6.26 -17.48 10.84
CA ASP A 18 7.31 -17.77 9.83
C ASP A 18 6.85 -18.87 8.87
N GLU A 19 6.15 -19.91 9.33
CA GLU A 19 5.51 -20.93 8.48
C GLU A 19 4.47 -20.29 7.55
N TYR A 20 3.65 -19.38 8.07
CA TYR A 20 2.69 -18.60 7.26
C TYR A 20 3.41 -17.76 6.20
N LEU A 21 4.50 -17.08 6.56
CA LEU A 21 5.30 -16.28 5.64
C LEU A 21 5.94 -17.13 4.55
N ALA A 22 6.45 -18.30 4.88
CA ALA A 22 7.02 -19.25 3.92
C ALA A 22 5.97 -19.73 2.91
N GLY A 23 4.77 -20.06 3.39
CA GLY A 23 3.63 -20.41 2.54
C GLY A 23 3.18 -19.24 1.65
N PHE A 24 3.17 -18.02 2.21
CA PHE A 24 2.82 -16.82 1.46
C PHE A 24 3.83 -16.52 0.36
N LEU A 25 5.14 -16.69 0.63
CA LEU A 25 6.22 -16.43 -0.32
C LEU A 25 6.12 -17.31 -1.57
N LYS A 26 5.73 -18.59 -1.41
CA LYS A 26 5.50 -19.53 -2.54
C LYS A 26 4.40 -19.06 -3.50
N ARG A 27 3.54 -18.14 -3.06
CA ARG A 27 2.41 -17.58 -3.83
C ARG A 27 2.72 -16.21 -4.44
N VAL A 28 3.85 -15.60 -4.05
CA VAL A 28 4.29 -14.30 -4.62
C VAL A 28 4.58 -14.47 -6.11
N GLY A 29 4.08 -13.53 -6.91
CA GLY A 29 4.17 -13.60 -8.38
C GLY A 29 3.10 -14.46 -9.06
N LYS A 30 2.31 -15.21 -8.29
CA LYS A 30 1.14 -15.97 -8.79
C LYS A 30 -0.14 -15.20 -8.47
N ASP A 31 -0.61 -15.26 -7.24
CA ASP A 31 -1.84 -14.63 -6.75
C ASP A 31 -1.59 -13.65 -5.58
N ARG A 32 -0.33 -13.43 -5.20
CA ARG A 32 0.09 -12.54 -4.12
C ARG A 32 1.19 -11.58 -4.56
N ALA A 33 1.07 -10.32 -4.11
CA ALA A 33 2.11 -9.33 -4.36
C ALA A 33 3.22 -9.40 -3.30
N TYR A 34 4.48 -9.19 -3.71
CA TYR A 34 5.62 -9.12 -2.79
C TYR A 34 5.44 -8.04 -1.72
N SER A 35 4.83 -6.91 -2.06
CA SER A 35 4.54 -5.84 -1.09
C SER A 35 3.62 -6.31 0.05
N SER A 36 2.71 -7.24 -0.22
CA SER A 36 1.88 -7.86 0.81
C SER A 36 2.70 -8.78 1.71
N TYR A 37 3.58 -9.61 1.15
CA TYR A 37 4.53 -10.42 1.91
C TYR A 37 5.40 -9.55 2.83
N ASP A 38 6.03 -8.51 2.30
CA ASP A 38 6.89 -7.59 3.04
C ASP A 38 6.14 -6.88 4.19
N ASN A 39 4.86 -6.56 3.97
CA ASN A 39 3.99 -6.04 5.02
C ASN A 39 3.77 -7.03 6.17
N TYR A 40 3.58 -8.32 5.90
CA TYR A 40 3.47 -9.34 6.95
C TYR A 40 4.80 -9.53 7.67
N ARG A 41 5.91 -9.64 6.92
CA ARG A 41 7.27 -9.76 7.47
C ARG A 41 7.61 -8.63 8.43
N LYS A 42 7.32 -7.37 8.07
CA LYS A 42 7.52 -6.21 8.95
C LYS A 42 6.73 -6.31 10.25
N ARG A 43 5.51 -6.85 10.22
CA ARG A 43 4.69 -7.02 11.43
C ARG A 43 5.18 -8.17 12.30
N ARG A 44 5.62 -9.26 11.70
CA ARG A 44 6.30 -10.34 12.40
C ARG A 44 7.55 -9.84 13.12
N ASN A 45 8.39 -9.03 12.47
CA ASN A 45 9.59 -8.47 13.09
C ASN A 45 9.26 -7.54 14.27
N ARG A 46 8.21 -6.72 14.15
CA ARG A 46 7.75 -5.89 15.28
C ARG A 46 7.30 -6.71 16.47
N LEU A 47 6.63 -7.83 16.21
CA LEU A 47 6.21 -8.75 17.26
C LEU A 47 7.42 -9.40 17.93
N ALA A 48 8.44 -9.82 17.16
CA ALA A 48 9.69 -10.33 17.72
C ALA A 48 10.42 -9.28 18.60
N SER A 49 10.49 -8.04 18.13
CA SER A 49 11.07 -6.95 18.92
C SER A 49 10.29 -6.66 20.20
N PHE A 50 8.97 -6.83 20.18
CA PHE A 50 8.14 -6.70 21.38
C PHE A 50 8.38 -7.84 22.38
N LEU A 51 8.48 -9.07 21.91
CA LEU A 51 8.76 -10.22 22.78
C LEU A 51 10.11 -10.07 23.49
N GLU A 52 11.13 -9.62 22.77
CA GLU A 52 12.43 -9.33 23.34
C GLU A 52 12.38 -8.18 24.34
N TYR A 53 11.66 -7.11 24.02
CA TYR A 53 11.55 -5.90 24.85
C TYR A 53 10.80 -6.18 26.16
N GLU A 54 9.61 -6.77 26.08
CA GLU A 54 8.68 -6.91 27.22
C GLU A 54 8.95 -8.18 28.03
N TYR A 55 9.27 -9.31 27.35
CA TYR A 55 9.33 -10.63 27.99
C TYR A 55 10.75 -11.24 28.02
N ARG A 56 11.72 -10.64 27.31
CA ARG A 56 13.09 -11.17 27.19
C ARG A 56 13.14 -12.59 26.60
N VAL A 57 12.19 -12.93 25.73
CA VAL A 57 12.11 -14.23 25.07
C VAL A 57 12.18 -14.08 23.56
N LYS A 58 12.64 -15.15 22.88
CA LYS A 58 12.70 -15.18 21.40
C LYS A 58 11.36 -15.51 20.77
N ASP A 59 10.51 -16.28 21.46
CA ASP A 59 9.18 -16.67 21.02
C ASP A 59 8.31 -17.01 22.22
N ILE A 60 6.99 -17.19 22.03
CA ILE A 60 6.03 -17.49 23.07
C ILE A 60 5.01 -18.53 22.57
N ALA A 61 4.59 -19.45 23.46
CA ALA A 61 3.58 -20.44 23.11
C ALA A 61 2.18 -19.80 23.02
N PHE A 62 1.36 -20.24 22.08
CA PHE A 62 -0.02 -19.72 21.94
C PHE A 62 -0.84 -19.88 23.23
N LYS A 63 -0.64 -20.98 24.00
CA LYS A 63 -1.32 -21.22 25.26
C LYS A 63 -0.99 -20.21 26.36
N GLU A 64 0.13 -19.50 26.24
CA GLU A 64 0.57 -18.47 27.20
C GLU A 64 0.00 -17.09 26.87
N LEU A 65 -0.58 -16.92 25.68
CA LEU A 65 -1.15 -15.65 25.26
C LEU A 65 -2.43 -15.35 26.03
N LYS A 66 -2.44 -14.20 26.72
CA LYS A 66 -3.59 -13.67 27.44
C LYS A 66 -3.97 -12.31 26.89
N ARG A 67 -5.09 -11.78 27.32
CA ARG A 67 -5.61 -10.47 26.90
C ARG A 67 -4.62 -9.33 27.13
N ASP A 68 -3.91 -9.33 28.25
CA ASP A 68 -2.90 -8.33 28.58
C ASP A 68 -1.74 -8.28 27.59
N PHE A 69 -1.40 -9.40 26.93
CA PHE A 69 -0.36 -9.45 25.91
C PHE A 69 -0.66 -8.49 24.75
N ILE A 70 -1.88 -8.53 24.20
CA ILE A 70 -2.23 -7.67 23.07
C ILE A 70 -2.35 -6.19 23.49
N GLU A 71 -2.77 -5.93 24.72
CA GLU A 71 -2.85 -4.59 25.31
C GLU A 71 -1.44 -3.98 25.46
N LYS A 72 -0.52 -4.72 26.06
CA LYS A 72 0.90 -4.33 26.17
C LYS A 72 1.55 -4.14 24.80
N PHE A 73 1.22 -4.99 23.82
CA PHE A 73 1.73 -4.83 22.46
C PHE A 73 1.24 -3.53 21.80
N VAL A 74 -0.02 -3.12 22.02
CA VAL A 74 -0.53 -1.83 21.55
C VAL A 74 0.22 -0.67 22.20
N VAL A 75 0.45 -0.73 23.53
CA VAL A 75 1.23 0.28 24.25
C VAL A 75 2.66 0.37 23.70
N TYR A 76 3.32 -0.76 23.50
CA TYR A 76 4.65 -0.81 22.90
C TYR A 76 4.68 -0.17 21.50
N LEU A 77 3.72 -0.51 20.64
CA LEU A 77 3.66 0.05 19.28
C LEU A 77 3.42 1.56 19.28
N SER A 78 2.63 2.08 20.21
CA SER A 78 2.33 3.51 20.31
C SER A 78 3.45 4.29 20.99
N SER A 79 3.89 3.85 22.15
CA SER A 79 4.79 4.63 23.04
C SER A 79 6.26 4.41 22.72
N VAL A 80 6.67 3.17 22.42
CA VAL A 80 8.08 2.84 22.14
C VAL A 80 8.41 2.99 20.65
N GLN A 81 7.50 2.52 19.78
CA GLN A 81 7.70 2.58 18.33
C GLN A 81 7.11 3.84 17.67
N GLY A 82 6.40 4.68 18.40
CA GLY A 82 5.80 5.93 17.90
C GLY A 82 4.83 5.75 16.73
N MET A 83 4.13 4.62 16.66
CA MET A 83 3.27 4.29 15.52
C MET A 83 1.91 4.96 15.61
N ARG A 84 1.39 5.41 14.46
CA ARG A 84 0.03 5.93 14.34
C ARG A 84 -1.00 4.80 14.46
N SER A 85 -2.19 5.13 14.98
CA SER A 85 -3.31 4.22 15.26
C SER A 85 -3.69 3.32 14.06
N GLY A 86 -3.70 3.83 12.83
CA GLY A 86 -3.96 3.03 11.63
C GLY A 86 -2.91 1.94 11.36
N THR A 87 -1.63 2.21 11.68
CA THR A 87 -0.55 1.22 11.57
C THR A 87 -0.67 0.18 12.69
N ILE A 88 -1.00 0.60 13.91
CA ILE A 88 -1.26 -0.26 15.06
C ILE A 88 -2.43 -1.18 14.73
N HIS A 89 -3.58 -0.63 14.32
CA HIS A 89 -4.76 -1.41 13.90
C HIS A 89 -4.39 -2.50 12.90
N SER A 90 -3.66 -2.14 11.83
CA SER A 90 -3.28 -3.11 10.80
C SER A 90 -2.28 -4.16 11.30
N THR A 91 -1.44 -3.84 12.29
CA THR A 91 -0.49 -4.76 12.92
C THR A 91 -1.23 -5.75 13.83
N ILE A 92 -2.12 -5.26 14.67
CA ILE A 92 -2.97 -6.07 15.55
C ILE A 92 -3.85 -7.02 14.74
N LYS A 93 -4.42 -6.57 13.62
CA LYS A 93 -5.20 -7.43 12.72
C LYS A 93 -4.39 -8.65 12.22
N LYS A 94 -3.07 -8.51 12.03
CA LYS A 94 -2.22 -9.64 11.62
C LYS A 94 -1.87 -10.58 12.77
N LEU A 95 -1.66 -10.06 13.97
CA LEU A 95 -1.50 -10.88 15.17
C LEU A 95 -2.78 -11.70 15.43
N LYS A 96 -3.95 -11.06 15.39
CA LYS A 96 -5.24 -11.76 15.53
C LYS A 96 -5.48 -12.83 14.47
N LEU A 97 -4.95 -12.67 13.26
CA LEU A 97 -5.01 -13.74 12.26
C LEU A 97 -4.24 -14.98 12.72
N MET A 98 -3.10 -14.83 13.38
CA MET A 98 -2.31 -15.97 13.88
C MET A 98 -3.04 -16.69 15.03
N THR A 99 -3.58 -15.96 16.01
CA THR A 99 -4.32 -16.58 17.13
C THR A 99 -5.63 -17.21 16.68
N TYR A 100 -6.34 -16.57 15.75
CA TYR A 100 -7.55 -17.17 15.16
C TYR A 100 -7.23 -18.46 14.37
N THR A 101 -6.10 -18.49 13.66
CA THR A 101 -5.63 -19.72 12.98
C THR A 101 -5.30 -20.81 14.00
N ALA A 102 -4.63 -20.46 15.10
CA ALA A 102 -4.33 -21.40 16.18
C ALA A 102 -5.61 -21.98 16.81
N TYR A 103 -6.61 -21.14 17.05
CA TYR A 103 -7.93 -21.58 17.54
C TYR A 103 -8.63 -22.51 16.54
N LYS A 104 -8.67 -22.15 15.25
CA LYS A 104 -9.31 -22.96 14.20
C LYS A 104 -8.64 -24.33 14.01
N ASN A 105 -7.34 -24.42 14.26
CA ASN A 105 -6.59 -25.68 14.19
C ASN A 105 -6.63 -26.49 15.51
N GLY A 106 -7.36 -26.02 16.51
CA GLY A 106 -7.48 -26.71 17.80
C GLY A 106 -6.23 -26.64 18.68
N TRP A 107 -5.25 -25.77 18.38
CA TRP A 107 -4.03 -25.61 19.17
C TRP A 107 -4.27 -24.88 20.50
N ILE A 108 -5.33 -24.08 20.56
CA ILE A 108 -5.82 -23.38 21.73
C ILE A 108 -7.35 -23.51 21.83
N PRO A 109 -7.93 -23.59 23.04
CA PRO A 109 -9.38 -23.82 23.23
C PRO A 109 -10.23 -22.59 22.85
N ALA A 110 -9.65 -21.38 22.88
CA ALA A 110 -10.31 -20.14 22.53
C ALA A 110 -9.31 -19.11 21.99
N ASP A 111 -9.77 -18.18 21.15
CA ASP A 111 -8.92 -17.05 20.70
C ASP A 111 -8.77 -16.03 21.85
N PRO A 112 -7.55 -15.84 22.42
CA PRO A 112 -7.33 -14.94 23.55
C PRO A 112 -7.59 -13.47 23.20
N PHE A 113 -7.66 -13.14 21.91
CA PHE A 113 -7.85 -11.79 21.40
C PHE A 113 -9.23 -11.57 20.75
N ALA A 114 -10.16 -12.50 20.98
CA ALA A 114 -11.55 -12.34 20.55
C ALA A 114 -12.12 -11.01 21.06
N GLY A 115 -12.85 -10.27 20.21
CA GLY A 115 -13.44 -8.99 20.59
C GLY A 115 -12.46 -7.82 20.77
N PHE A 116 -11.13 -8.05 20.77
CA PHE A 116 -10.17 -6.95 20.86
C PHE A 116 -10.15 -6.12 19.57
N TYR A 117 -10.23 -4.82 19.70
CA TYR A 117 -10.26 -3.90 18.57
C TYR A 117 -9.48 -2.62 18.89
N VAL A 118 -8.63 -2.20 17.97
CA VAL A 118 -7.98 -0.89 18.01
C VAL A 118 -8.66 -0.01 16.96
N ARG A 119 -9.31 1.06 17.40
CA ARG A 119 -9.95 2.00 16.48
C ARG A 119 -8.88 2.80 15.74
N PRO A 120 -8.83 2.74 14.39
CA PRO A 120 -7.96 3.62 13.64
C PRO A 120 -8.51 5.04 13.68
N GLU A 121 -7.66 6.02 13.92
CA GLU A 121 -8.00 7.41 13.68
C GLU A 121 -8.00 7.65 12.17
N TYR A 122 -9.09 8.17 11.68
CA TYR A 122 -9.20 8.60 10.31
C TYR A 122 -8.71 10.05 10.23
N SER A 123 -7.60 10.29 9.54
CA SER A 123 -7.27 11.64 9.09
C SER A 123 -8.13 12.00 7.89
N GLU A 124 -8.71 13.18 7.89
CA GLU A 124 -9.33 13.71 6.68
C GLU A 124 -8.31 13.71 5.53
N ARG A 125 -8.70 13.09 4.43
CA ARG A 125 -7.86 13.09 3.24
C ARG A 125 -8.07 14.41 2.51
N ARG A 126 -7.01 15.20 2.42
CA ARG A 126 -7.05 16.39 1.58
C ARG A 126 -7.06 15.99 0.10
N TYR A 127 -7.87 16.66 -0.65
CA TYR A 127 -7.95 16.62 -2.11
C TYR A 127 -7.70 18.04 -2.65
N LEU A 128 -7.38 18.17 -3.93
CA LEU A 128 -7.24 19.47 -4.57
C LEU A 128 -8.62 20.01 -4.96
N SER A 129 -8.85 21.28 -4.69
CA SER A 129 -9.94 22.02 -5.33
C SER A 129 -9.66 22.21 -6.83
N ALA A 130 -10.67 22.62 -7.59
CA ALA A 130 -10.49 22.93 -9.02
C ALA A 130 -9.45 24.04 -9.23
N SER A 131 -9.45 25.08 -8.39
CA SER A 131 -8.47 26.18 -8.46
C SER A 131 -7.05 25.72 -8.10
N GLU A 132 -6.89 24.85 -7.11
CA GLU A 132 -5.59 24.26 -6.75
C GLU A 132 -5.06 23.33 -7.86
N LEU A 133 -5.93 22.55 -8.50
CA LEU A 133 -5.54 21.73 -9.65
C LEU A 133 -5.14 22.61 -10.84
N GLN A 134 -5.85 23.70 -11.10
CA GLN A 134 -5.47 24.66 -12.11
C GLN A 134 -4.10 25.29 -11.82
N ALA A 135 -3.85 25.71 -10.59
CA ALA A 135 -2.54 26.23 -10.19
C ALA A 135 -1.41 25.22 -10.38
N VAL A 136 -1.68 23.93 -10.16
CA VAL A 136 -0.72 22.84 -10.48
C VAL A 136 -0.46 22.75 -11.98
N MET A 137 -1.49 22.88 -12.80
CA MET A 137 -1.36 22.82 -14.27
C MET A 137 -0.55 24.00 -14.81
N ASP A 138 -0.75 25.20 -14.25
CA ASP A 138 -0.14 26.45 -14.69
C ASP A 138 1.25 26.70 -14.09
N ALA A 139 1.67 25.88 -13.09
CA ALA A 139 2.93 26.07 -12.39
C ALA A 139 4.12 26.04 -13.34
N GLU A 140 4.94 27.08 -13.32
CA GLU A 140 6.24 27.10 -13.96
C GLU A 140 7.24 26.24 -13.19
N LEU A 141 7.83 25.25 -13.85
CA LEU A 141 8.67 24.26 -13.22
C LEU A 141 10.12 24.34 -13.70
N PRO A 142 11.10 24.18 -12.81
CA PRO A 142 12.50 24.42 -13.11
C PRO A 142 13.13 23.40 -14.07
N ASN A 143 12.50 22.26 -14.26
CA ASN A 143 13.06 21.22 -15.13
C ASN A 143 11.97 20.33 -15.74
N TYR A 144 12.31 19.76 -16.89
CA TYR A 144 11.43 18.91 -17.68
C TYR A 144 10.93 17.66 -16.94
N ARG A 145 11.76 17.03 -16.12
CA ARG A 145 11.36 15.82 -15.34
C ARG A 145 10.26 16.13 -14.34
N THR A 146 10.34 17.28 -13.65
CA THR A 146 9.27 17.71 -12.74
C THR A 146 7.99 17.99 -13.52
N GLY A 147 8.10 18.54 -14.73
CA GLY A 147 6.98 18.74 -15.65
C GLY A 147 6.29 17.43 -16.02
N ILE A 148 7.05 16.40 -16.42
CA ILE A 148 6.48 15.06 -16.72
C ILE A 148 5.73 14.49 -15.50
N ASN A 149 6.29 14.60 -14.31
CA ASN A 149 5.66 14.09 -13.09
C ASN A 149 4.38 14.86 -12.74
N ARG A 150 4.35 16.19 -12.96
CA ARG A 150 3.13 17.01 -12.87
C ARG A 150 2.09 16.57 -13.88
N ASP A 151 2.46 16.40 -15.12
CA ASP A 151 1.54 16.04 -16.20
C ASP A 151 0.93 14.65 -15.99
N ALA A 152 1.73 13.69 -15.51
CA ALA A 152 1.21 12.38 -15.11
C ALA A 152 0.25 12.47 -13.89
N PHE A 153 0.51 13.36 -12.94
CA PHE A 153 -0.39 13.62 -11.82
C PHE A 153 -1.72 14.21 -12.31
N VAL A 154 -1.67 15.24 -13.16
CA VAL A 154 -2.87 15.84 -13.76
C VAL A 154 -3.63 14.82 -14.60
N PHE A 155 -2.94 14.01 -15.40
CA PHE A 155 -3.56 12.94 -16.16
C PHE A 155 -4.30 11.94 -15.24
N CYS A 156 -3.71 11.58 -14.09
CA CYS A 156 -4.39 10.75 -13.10
C CYS A 156 -5.62 11.44 -12.49
N ALA A 157 -5.64 12.77 -12.35
CA ALA A 157 -6.80 13.51 -11.85
C ALA A 157 -7.98 13.42 -12.82
N PHE A 158 -7.73 13.49 -14.12
CA PHE A 158 -8.78 13.43 -15.15
C PHE A 158 -9.14 12.01 -15.59
N THR A 159 -8.35 10.99 -15.24
CA THR A 159 -8.62 9.60 -15.65
C THR A 159 -8.91 8.66 -14.48
N GLY A 160 -8.65 9.07 -13.24
CA GLY A 160 -8.77 8.22 -12.05
C GLY A 160 -7.77 7.05 -12.03
N LEU A 161 -6.71 7.08 -12.84
CA LEU A 161 -5.67 6.06 -12.83
C LEU A 161 -4.86 6.09 -11.53
N SER A 162 -4.43 4.93 -11.07
CA SER A 162 -3.45 4.85 -9.98
C SER A 162 -2.03 5.05 -10.50
N HIS A 163 -1.09 5.35 -9.60
CA HIS A 163 0.33 5.39 -9.95
C HIS A 163 0.80 4.14 -10.71
N ALA A 164 0.41 2.96 -10.23
CA ALA A 164 0.80 1.71 -10.87
C ALA A 164 0.20 1.55 -12.28
N ASP A 165 -1.02 2.04 -12.49
CA ASP A 165 -1.69 1.97 -13.78
C ASP A 165 -1.09 2.98 -14.77
N VAL A 166 -0.81 4.23 -14.36
CA VAL A 166 -0.22 5.24 -15.25
C VAL A 166 1.24 4.93 -15.63
N VAL A 167 2.00 4.31 -14.73
CA VAL A 167 3.40 3.90 -15.02
C VAL A 167 3.48 2.78 -16.04
N LYS A 168 2.48 1.89 -16.07
CA LYS A 168 2.45 0.78 -17.04
C LYS A 168 1.74 1.15 -18.35
N LEU A 169 0.94 2.22 -18.37
CA LEU A 169 0.11 2.62 -19.50
C LEU A 169 0.96 2.78 -20.78
N THR A 170 0.52 2.10 -21.85
CA THR A 170 1.15 2.13 -23.17
C THR A 170 0.23 2.77 -24.19
N HIS A 171 0.78 3.14 -25.35
CA HIS A 171 -0.02 3.65 -26.47
C HIS A 171 -1.01 2.60 -27.00
N ALA A 172 -0.69 1.30 -26.87
CA ALA A 172 -1.58 0.21 -27.26
C ALA A 172 -2.84 0.09 -26.37
N ASP A 173 -2.82 0.68 -25.18
CA ASP A 173 -3.97 0.71 -24.27
C ASP A 173 -4.94 1.86 -24.60
N ILE A 174 -4.61 2.74 -25.56
CA ILE A 174 -5.44 3.85 -26.00
C ILE A 174 -6.13 3.49 -27.29
N TYR A 175 -7.46 3.37 -27.21
CA TYR A 175 -8.33 3.02 -28.32
C TYR A 175 -9.13 4.26 -28.78
N THR A 176 -9.26 4.46 -30.09
CA THR A 176 -10.14 5.48 -30.68
C THR A 176 -11.39 4.76 -31.20
N ASP A 177 -12.57 5.19 -30.75
CA ASP A 177 -13.85 4.63 -31.21
C ASP A 177 -14.33 5.23 -32.55
N ASP A 178 -15.45 4.75 -33.04
CA ASP A 178 -16.02 5.19 -34.33
C ASP A 178 -16.44 6.67 -34.34
N ASN A 179 -16.61 7.28 -33.19
CA ASN A 179 -16.91 8.71 -33.03
C ASN A 179 -15.64 9.57 -32.93
N GLY A 180 -14.45 8.97 -33.04
CA GLY A 180 -13.17 9.66 -32.84
C GLY A 180 -12.81 9.92 -31.38
N GLU A 181 -13.55 9.38 -30.42
CA GLU A 181 -13.30 9.53 -29.01
C GLU A 181 -12.26 8.53 -28.52
N ARG A 182 -11.33 8.99 -27.66
CA ARG A 182 -10.27 8.13 -27.12
C ARG A 182 -10.62 7.57 -25.77
N TRP A 183 -10.29 6.31 -25.59
CA TRP A 183 -10.55 5.54 -24.38
C TRP A 183 -9.31 4.77 -23.94
N ILE A 184 -9.06 4.74 -22.63
CA ILE A 184 -8.10 3.81 -22.03
C ILE A 184 -8.85 2.51 -21.74
N ILE A 185 -8.34 1.39 -22.28
CA ILE A 185 -8.89 0.05 -22.00
C ILE A 185 -7.74 -0.79 -21.46
N ASP A 186 -7.74 -1.08 -20.17
CA ASP A 186 -6.64 -1.80 -19.51
C ASP A 186 -7.18 -2.53 -18.26
N ARG A 187 -6.31 -3.25 -17.56
CA ARG A 187 -6.59 -3.95 -16.30
C ARG A 187 -5.84 -3.31 -15.15
N ARG A 188 -6.52 -3.14 -14.00
CA ARG A 188 -5.90 -2.62 -12.78
C ARG A 188 -4.72 -3.49 -12.37
N GLN A 189 -3.54 -2.89 -12.20
CA GLN A 189 -2.33 -3.59 -11.77
C GLN A 189 -2.51 -4.34 -10.42
N LYS A 190 -3.33 -3.80 -9.53
CA LYS A 190 -3.52 -4.37 -8.19
C LYS A 190 -4.51 -5.54 -8.15
N THR A 191 -5.56 -5.51 -8.98
CA THR A 191 -6.72 -6.44 -8.87
C THR A 191 -6.97 -7.24 -10.12
N GLY A 192 -6.33 -6.91 -11.25
CA GLY A 192 -6.61 -7.52 -12.56
C GLY A 192 -7.97 -7.12 -13.15
N THR A 193 -8.77 -6.31 -12.47
CA THR A 193 -10.08 -5.86 -12.94
C THR A 193 -9.93 -4.97 -14.16
N GLN A 194 -10.63 -5.30 -15.24
CA GLN A 194 -10.68 -4.46 -16.44
C GLN A 194 -11.38 -3.13 -16.14
N PHE A 195 -10.90 -2.06 -16.74
CA PHE A 195 -11.52 -0.75 -16.70
C PHE A 195 -11.51 -0.11 -18.08
N ARG A 196 -12.44 0.80 -18.29
CA ARG A 196 -12.54 1.63 -19.48
C ARG A 196 -12.74 3.08 -19.01
N VAL A 197 -11.91 4.00 -19.51
CA VAL A 197 -11.97 5.41 -19.15
C VAL A 197 -11.85 6.25 -20.40
N LYS A 198 -12.81 7.16 -20.62
CA LYS A 198 -12.74 8.14 -21.69
C LYS A 198 -11.67 9.18 -21.38
N LEU A 199 -10.87 9.56 -22.35
CA LEU A 199 -9.97 10.69 -22.22
C LEU A 199 -10.80 12.00 -22.33
N LEU A 200 -10.81 12.73 -21.22
CA LEU A 200 -11.36 14.09 -21.20
C LEU A 200 -10.38 15.05 -21.87
N PRO A 201 -10.80 16.24 -22.34
CA PRO A 201 -9.96 17.15 -23.13
C PRO A 201 -8.57 17.42 -22.55
N VAL A 202 -8.46 17.62 -21.22
CA VAL A 202 -7.17 17.84 -20.56
C VAL A 202 -6.28 16.59 -20.61
N ALA A 203 -6.86 15.41 -20.37
CA ALA A 203 -6.12 14.16 -20.47
C ALA A 203 -5.70 13.85 -21.90
N GLU A 204 -6.53 14.19 -22.87
CA GLU A 204 -6.22 14.04 -24.28
C GLU A 204 -5.09 14.98 -24.72
N MET A 205 -5.13 16.25 -24.32
CA MET A 205 -4.04 17.22 -24.55
C MET A 205 -2.71 16.71 -23.97
N LEU A 206 -2.72 16.15 -22.78
CA LEU A 206 -1.53 15.58 -22.15
C LEU A 206 -1.04 14.32 -22.90
N TYR A 207 -1.95 13.46 -23.34
CA TYR A 207 -1.59 12.31 -24.18
C TYR A 207 -0.91 12.73 -25.47
N GLU A 208 -1.48 13.68 -26.21
CA GLU A 208 -0.91 14.20 -27.46
C GLU A 208 0.48 14.84 -27.25
N ARG A 209 0.70 15.53 -26.12
CA ARG A 209 2.02 16.11 -25.79
C ARG A 209 3.13 15.07 -25.73
N TYR A 210 2.84 13.85 -25.31
CA TYR A 210 3.81 12.78 -25.12
C TYR A 210 3.79 11.72 -26.22
N LYS A 211 2.79 11.69 -27.09
CA LYS A 211 2.57 10.69 -28.13
C LYS A 211 3.77 10.51 -29.06
N ASP A 212 4.40 11.58 -29.49
CA ASP A 212 5.50 11.55 -30.46
C ASP A 212 6.88 11.76 -29.83
N THR A 213 6.95 12.08 -28.55
CA THR A 213 8.19 12.48 -27.88
C THR A 213 9.12 11.29 -27.60
N TYR A 214 8.57 10.07 -27.51
CA TYR A 214 9.34 8.89 -27.14
C TYR A 214 9.08 7.71 -28.08
N ARG A 215 9.83 7.67 -29.17
CA ARG A 215 9.81 6.57 -30.15
C ARG A 215 10.32 5.24 -29.61
N THR A 216 10.99 5.21 -28.45
CA THR A 216 11.66 4.04 -27.91
C THR A 216 10.90 3.33 -26.79
N GLY A 217 9.77 3.88 -26.35
CA GLY A 217 8.97 3.30 -25.29
C GLY A 217 7.51 3.21 -25.67
N GLU A 218 6.95 2.06 -25.56
CA GLU A 218 5.52 1.83 -25.72
C GLU A 218 4.68 2.62 -24.69
N LYS A 219 5.32 3.24 -23.69
CA LYS A 219 4.67 3.94 -22.56
C LYS A 219 4.27 5.37 -22.90
N VAL A 220 3.05 5.74 -22.47
CA VAL A 220 2.51 7.10 -22.66
C VAL A 220 3.34 8.16 -21.92
N PHE A 221 3.73 7.88 -20.68
CA PHE A 221 4.57 8.79 -19.89
C PHE A 221 5.94 8.17 -19.59
N PRO A 222 7.04 8.90 -19.85
CA PRO A 222 8.40 8.45 -19.57
C PRO A 222 8.77 8.60 -18.09
N LEU A 223 7.93 8.11 -17.20
CA LEU A 223 8.12 8.19 -15.77
C LEU A 223 9.33 7.36 -15.35
N LYS A 224 10.29 8.01 -14.69
CA LYS A 224 11.47 7.34 -14.12
C LYS A 224 11.42 7.39 -12.60
N GLY A 225 11.74 6.25 -11.99
CA GLY A 225 11.80 6.12 -10.53
C GLY A 225 10.59 5.44 -9.92
N THR A 226 10.45 5.60 -8.62
CA THR A 226 9.46 4.92 -7.79
C THR A 226 8.29 5.83 -7.43
N TYR A 227 7.25 5.27 -6.81
CA TYR A 227 6.18 6.04 -6.16
C TYR A 227 6.72 7.13 -5.23
N LYS A 228 7.80 6.86 -4.50
CA LYS A 228 8.43 7.81 -3.58
C LYS A 228 9.05 9.00 -4.33
N THR A 229 9.78 8.73 -5.40
CA THR A 229 10.42 9.80 -6.22
C THR A 229 9.41 10.69 -6.89
N LEU A 230 8.31 10.13 -7.39
CA LEU A 230 7.22 10.92 -7.96
C LEU A 230 6.58 11.83 -6.90
N ASN A 231 6.26 11.31 -5.72
CA ASN A 231 5.70 12.14 -4.65
C ASN A 231 6.69 13.21 -4.13
N MET A 232 8.00 12.95 -4.18
CA MET A 232 8.99 13.98 -3.89
C MET A 232 8.96 15.10 -4.95
N SER A 233 8.84 14.74 -6.22
CA SER A 233 8.67 15.71 -7.31
C SER A 233 7.39 16.54 -7.14
N LEU A 234 6.28 15.92 -6.75
CA LEU A 234 5.01 16.62 -6.49
C LEU A 234 5.10 17.64 -5.35
N ARG A 235 6.01 17.47 -4.39
CA ARG A 235 6.28 18.51 -3.37
C ARG A 235 6.90 19.76 -3.99
N HIS A 236 7.75 19.60 -5.00
CA HIS A 236 8.30 20.75 -5.74
C HIS A 236 7.21 21.42 -6.56
N VAL A 237 6.38 20.63 -7.25
CA VAL A 237 5.21 21.15 -7.98
C VAL A 237 4.29 21.95 -7.05
N ALA A 238 3.94 21.40 -5.89
CA ALA A 238 3.08 22.05 -4.90
C ALA A 238 3.62 23.42 -4.47
N ARG A 239 4.92 23.53 -4.27
CA ARG A 239 5.60 24.75 -3.86
C ARG A 239 5.53 25.82 -4.96
N HIS A 240 5.75 25.43 -6.22
CA HIS A 240 5.64 26.32 -7.38
C HIS A 240 4.18 26.72 -7.68
N ALA A 241 3.23 25.84 -7.40
CA ALA A 241 1.80 26.13 -7.53
C ALA A 241 1.20 26.89 -6.33
N GLY A 242 1.99 27.22 -5.29
CA GLY A 242 1.52 27.94 -4.11
C GLY A 242 0.56 27.13 -3.21
N LEU A 243 0.59 25.78 -3.28
CA LEU A 243 -0.30 24.96 -2.47
C LEU A 243 0.10 24.96 -0.99
N SER A 244 -0.89 24.99 -0.12
CA SER A 244 -0.71 24.93 1.35
C SER A 244 -0.35 23.54 1.89
N PHE A 245 -0.36 22.51 1.03
CA PHE A 245 -0.02 21.12 1.40
C PHE A 245 0.71 20.39 0.28
N ASN A 246 1.31 19.25 0.61
CA ASN A 246 2.01 18.43 -0.36
C ASN A 246 1.08 17.29 -0.87
N PRO A 247 0.55 17.38 -2.09
CA PRO A 247 -0.25 16.30 -2.66
C PRO A 247 0.62 15.07 -2.93
N THR A 248 0.00 13.92 -2.87
CA THR A 248 0.57 12.66 -3.38
C THR A 248 -0.16 12.27 -4.65
N ILE A 249 0.44 11.42 -5.47
CA ILE A 249 -0.25 10.90 -6.68
C ILE A 249 -1.61 10.29 -6.36
N HIS A 250 -1.82 9.83 -5.12
CA HIS A 250 -3.10 9.29 -4.69
C HIS A 250 -4.19 10.36 -4.54
N CYS A 251 -3.82 11.61 -4.23
CA CYS A 251 -4.76 12.74 -4.15
C CYS A 251 -5.42 13.03 -5.50
N ALA A 252 -4.74 12.73 -6.62
CA ALA A 252 -5.29 12.91 -7.95
C ALA A 252 -6.61 12.14 -8.21
N ARG A 253 -6.92 11.13 -7.39
CA ARG A 253 -8.11 10.28 -7.57
C ARG A 253 -9.28 10.67 -6.64
N HIS A 254 -9.15 11.70 -5.88
CA HIS A 254 -10.13 12.20 -4.91
C HIS A 254 -10.57 13.60 -5.27
#